data_cf83bb42a3d807d216395fec29798353
#
_entry.id   cf83bb42a3d807d216395fec29798353
#
_cell.length_a   1.000
_cell.length_b   1.000
_cell.length_c   1.000
_cell.angle_alpha   90.00
_cell.angle_beta   90.00
_cell.angle_gamma   90.00
#
_symmetry.space_group_name_H-M   'P 1'
#
loop_
_entity.id
_entity.type
_entity.pdbx_description
1 polymer ?
#
loop_
_entity_poly.entity_id
_entity_poly.type
_entity_poly.pdbx_seq_one_letter_code
_entity_poly.pdbx_strand_id
1 'polypeptide(L)'
;MLQNKKGFTLIELLVVVAIIGILAAVGVVAYNGYTKSAKINATKTAYQKIEKRLLSAITGCMSGIDVKFYANSSIPDCSSLAGGPNADNLTWQIYGESVKHVQKFENPYDKNTKGIEWSNGTCPPPNPPKGQIILGYGYKNNCGFPGNISCIKANIGDNDGNNVYLSKEFDFCKF
;
A
#
# COMPACT_ATOMS: atom_id res chain seq x y z
N MET A 1 41.75 54.88 0.56
CA MET A 1 42.19 53.46 0.67
C MET A 1 41.44 52.66 -0.39
N LEU A 2 42.17 52.22 -1.43
CA LEU A 2 41.58 51.34 -2.47
C LEU A 2 41.64 49.92 -1.95
N GLN A 3 40.47 49.33 -1.65
CA GLN A 3 40.38 47.90 -1.33
C GLN A 3 40.77 47.08 -2.56
N ASN A 4 41.83 46.29 -2.43
CA ASN A 4 42.31 45.39 -3.46
C ASN A 4 41.29 44.22 -3.59
N LYS A 5 40.32 44.31 -4.50
CA LYS A 5 39.37 43.26 -4.80
C LYS A 5 40.14 42.14 -5.53
N LYS A 6 40.45 41.06 -4.83
CA LYS A 6 40.98 39.85 -5.44
C LYS A 6 39.93 39.25 -6.36
N GLY A 7 40.15 39.25 -7.65
CA GLY A 7 39.26 38.57 -8.63
C GLY A 7 39.52 37.07 -8.63
N PHE A 8 38.48 36.31 -8.95
CA PHE A 8 38.54 34.84 -9.15
C PHE A 8 39.38 34.53 -10.41
N THR A 9 40.23 33.53 -10.31
CA THR A 9 40.99 33.06 -11.49
C THR A 9 40.14 32.13 -12.33
N LEU A 10 40.38 32.08 -13.63
CA LEU A 10 39.64 31.24 -14.57
C LEU A 10 39.80 29.74 -14.24
N ILE A 11 40.98 29.35 -13.72
CA ILE A 11 41.26 27.97 -13.34
C ILE A 11 40.51 27.55 -12.09
N GLU A 12 40.32 28.44 -11.10
CA GLU A 12 39.51 28.15 -9.90
C GLU A 12 38.04 27.88 -10.26
N LEU A 13 37.48 28.66 -11.21
CA LEU A 13 36.14 28.45 -11.68
C LEU A 13 36.00 27.11 -12.43
N LEU A 14 36.98 26.78 -13.28
CA LEU A 14 36.97 25.56 -14.10
C LEU A 14 37.03 24.30 -13.23
N VAL A 15 37.87 24.30 -12.19
CA VAL A 15 37.99 23.17 -11.25
C VAL A 15 36.67 22.97 -10.47
N VAL A 16 36.03 24.06 -10.01
CA VAL A 16 34.77 23.98 -9.28
C VAL A 16 33.66 23.39 -10.14
N VAL A 17 33.49 23.84 -11.38
CA VAL A 17 32.43 23.29 -12.26
C VAL A 17 32.70 21.84 -12.64
N ALA A 18 33.97 21.43 -12.78
CA ALA A 18 34.36 20.06 -13.04
C ALA A 18 33.95 19.14 -11.85
N ILE A 19 34.23 19.56 -10.61
CA ILE A 19 33.88 18.81 -9.42
C ILE A 19 32.35 18.72 -9.27
N ILE A 20 31.62 19.83 -9.46
CA ILE A 20 30.18 19.83 -9.41
C ILE A 20 29.57 18.90 -10.47
N GLY A 21 30.15 18.91 -11.68
CA GLY A 21 29.72 18.01 -12.77
C GLY A 21 29.82 16.52 -12.41
N ILE A 22 30.96 16.12 -11.81
CA ILE A 22 31.15 14.74 -11.37
C ILE A 22 30.19 14.36 -10.25
N LEU A 23 30.05 15.22 -9.23
CA LEU A 23 29.15 14.98 -8.10
C LEU A 23 27.68 14.90 -8.55
N ALA A 24 27.25 15.76 -9.47
CA ALA A 24 25.91 15.75 -10.03
C ALA A 24 25.63 14.44 -10.78
N ALA A 25 26.56 13.96 -11.60
CA ALA A 25 26.41 12.72 -12.35
C ALA A 25 26.19 11.50 -11.44
N VAL A 26 26.99 11.36 -10.38
CA VAL A 26 26.85 10.27 -9.40
C VAL A 26 25.57 10.44 -8.56
N GLY A 27 25.25 11.68 -8.17
CA GLY A 27 24.08 11.99 -7.37
C GLY A 27 22.75 11.60 -8.02
N VAL A 28 22.60 11.87 -9.33
CA VAL A 28 21.37 11.54 -10.08
C VAL A 28 21.14 10.03 -10.14
N VAL A 29 22.16 9.22 -10.37
CA VAL A 29 22.03 7.75 -10.43
C VAL A 29 21.62 7.19 -9.07
N ALA A 30 22.29 7.62 -8.00
CA ALA A 30 21.97 7.19 -6.63
C ALA A 30 20.56 7.61 -6.22
N TYR A 31 20.14 8.85 -6.54
CA TYR A 31 18.80 9.35 -6.23
C TYR A 31 17.70 8.55 -6.92
N ASN A 32 17.87 8.20 -8.19
CA ASN A 32 16.92 7.39 -8.94
C ASN A 32 16.74 5.98 -8.33
N GLY A 33 17.81 5.34 -7.91
CA GLY A 33 17.76 4.05 -7.22
C GLY A 33 17.04 4.13 -5.87
N TYR A 34 17.35 5.16 -5.09
CA TYR A 34 16.70 5.40 -3.81
C TYR A 34 15.20 5.66 -3.94
N THR A 35 14.78 6.50 -4.87
CA THR A 35 13.36 6.82 -5.08
C THR A 35 12.54 5.61 -5.54
N LYS A 36 13.11 4.76 -6.40
CA LYS A 36 12.47 3.50 -6.80
C LYS A 36 12.26 2.57 -5.60
N SER A 37 13.31 2.34 -4.82
CA SER A 37 13.24 1.50 -3.61
C SER A 37 12.26 2.06 -2.58
N ALA A 38 12.20 3.38 -2.41
CA ALA A 38 11.25 4.03 -1.51
C ALA A 38 9.80 3.78 -1.93
N LYS A 39 9.47 3.86 -3.22
CA LYS A 39 8.13 3.57 -3.75
C LYS A 39 7.71 2.12 -3.52
N ILE A 40 8.61 1.17 -3.79
CA ILE A 40 8.41 -0.26 -3.53
C ILE A 40 8.11 -0.49 -2.05
N ASN A 41 8.95 0.05 -1.17
CA ASN A 41 8.82 -0.12 0.27
C ASN A 41 7.55 0.54 0.82
N ALA A 42 7.16 1.71 0.31
CA ALA A 42 5.92 2.38 0.70
C ALA A 42 4.70 1.50 0.39
N THR A 43 4.60 0.97 -0.84
CA THR A 43 3.49 0.09 -1.24
C THR A 43 3.50 -1.22 -0.46
N LYS A 44 4.67 -1.84 -0.27
CA LYS A 44 4.81 -3.08 0.50
C LYS A 44 4.40 -2.90 1.96
N THR A 45 4.81 -1.80 2.57
CA THR A 45 4.46 -1.48 3.97
C THR A 45 2.96 -1.24 4.13
N ALA A 46 2.34 -0.52 3.19
CA ALA A 46 0.90 -0.31 3.19
C ALA A 46 0.14 -1.64 3.04
N TYR A 47 0.56 -2.49 2.09
CA TYR A 47 0.01 -3.84 1.93
C TYR A 47 0.08 -4.65 3.23
N GLN A 48 1.25 -4.71 3.87
CA GLN A 48 1.45 -5.46 5.11
C GLN A 48 0.61 -4.94 6.28
N LYS A 49 0.41 -3.62 6.37
CA LYS A 49 -0.48 -3.03 7.38
C LYS A 49 -1.92 -3.48 7.20
N ILE A 50 -2.42 -3.45 5.97
CA ILE A 50 -3.78 -3.90 5.64
C ILE A 50 -3.92 -5.41 5.89
N GLU A 51 -2.96 -6.22 5.46
CA GLU A 51 -2.93 -7.66 5.68
C GLU A 51 -3.01 -8.00 7.18
N LYS A 52 -2.19 -7.35 7.99
CA LYS A 52 -2.20 -7.53 9.46
C LYS A 52 -3.52 -7.10 10.08
N ARG A 53 -4.11 -6.01 9.60
CA ARG A 53 -5.40 -5.52 10.09
C ARG A 53 -6.53 -6.48 9.76
N LEU A 54 -6.55 -7.02 8.52
CA LEU A 54 -7.48 -8.08 8.12
C LEU A 54 -7.36 -9.30 9.02
N LEU A 55 -6.16 -9.81 9.20
CA LEU A 55 -5.91 -10.98 10.04
C LEU A 55 -6.33 -10.75 11.51
N SER A 56 -5.97 -9.59 12.06
CA SER A 56 -6.35 -9.21 13.43
C SER A 56 -7.87 -9.10 13.61
N ALA A 57 -8.56 -8.53 12.61
CA ALA A 57 -10.01 -8.42 12.66
C ALA A 57 -10.71 -9.79 12.58
N ILE A 58 -10.24 -10.65 11.68
CA ILE A 58 -10.76 -12.02 11.53
C ILE A 58 -10.56 -12.81 12.82
N THR A 59 -9.32 -12.85 13.33
CA THR A 59 -9.02 -13.61 14.57
C THR A 59 -9.75 -13.04 15.78
N GLY A 60 -9.87 -11.73 15.90
CA GLY A 60 -10.62 -11.09 16.97
C GLY A 60 -12.08 -11.52 16.96
N CYS A 61 -12.73 -11.42 15.80
CA CYS A 61 -14.11 -11.84 15.64
C CYS A 61 -14.33 -13.32 15.98
N MET A 62 -13.46 -14.18 15.52
CA MET A 62 -13.58 -15.63 15.79
C MET A 62 -13.33 -16.01 17.26
N SER A 63 -12.56 -15.18 17.96
CA SER A 63 -12.36 -15.32 19.41
C SER A 63 -13.47 -14.69 20.26
N GLY A 64 -14.53 -14.18 19.65
CA GLY A 64 -15.61 -13.48 20.34
C GLY A 64 -15.22 -12.10 20.90
N ILE A 65 -14.11 -11.54 20.41
CA ILE A 65 -13.65 -10.20 20.79
C ILE A 65 -14.35 -9.18 19.89
N ASP A 66 -14.93 -8.16 20.50
CA ASP A 66 -15.54 -7.05 19.78
C ASP A 66 -14.47 -6.21 19.05
N VAL A 67 -14.45 -6.31 17.73
CA VAL A 67 -13.49 -5.57 16.90
C VAL A 67 -14.12 -4.25 16.47
N LYS A 68 -13.60 -3.15 17.00
CA LYS A 68 -14.06 -1.82 16.63
C LYS A 68 -13.37 -1.35 15.34
N PHE A 69 -14.18 -0.84 14.43
CA PHE A 69 -13.73 -0.17 13.22
C PHE A 69 -13.94 1.34 13.33
N TYR A 70 -13.03 2.11 12.77
CA TYR A 70 -13.07 3.58 12.81
C TYR A 70 -14.17 4.19 11.93
N ALA A 71 -14.63 3.49 10.91
CA ALA A 71 -15.76 3.93 10.14
C ALA A 71 -16.97 3.92 11.07
N ASN A 72 -17.60 5.06 11.22
CA ASN A 72 -18.83 5.29 11.99
C ASN A 72 -19.97 4.39 11.47
N SER A 73 -19.78 3.11 11.60
CA SER A 73 -20.66 2.09 11.15
C SER A 73 -21.26 1.46 12.38
N SER A 74 -22.53 1.65 12.52
CA SER A 74 -23.47 0.73 13.15
C SER A 74 -23.42 -0.67 12.51
N ILE A 75 -22.23 -1.09 12.00
CA ILE A 75 -22.08 -2.50 11.68
C ILE A 75 -21.84 -3.18 12.99
N PRO A 76 -22.78 -4.05 13.33
CA PRO A 76 -22.68 -4.75 14.58
C PRO A 76 -21.36 -5.50 14.60
N ASP A 77 -20.77 -5.44 15.79
CA ASP A 77 -19.94 -6.47 16.36
C ASP A 77 -19.86 -7.75 15.53
N CYS A 78 -18.81 -8.48 15.73
CA CYS A 78 -18.61 -9.79 15.13
C CYS A 78 -19.80 -10.77 15.35
N SER A 79 -20.85 -10.37 16.07
CA SER A 79 -22.10 -11.11 16.26
C SER A 79 -22.96 -11.17 15.00
N SER A 80 -22.83 -10.23 14.07
CA SER A 80 -23.34 -10.43 12.70
C SER A 80 -22.51 -11.48 11.94
N LEU A 81 -21.35 -11.85 12.47
CA LEU A 81 -20.61 -13.04 12.09
C LEU A 81 -21.19 -14.32 12.71
N ALA A 82 -22.08 -14.24 13.70
CA ALA A 82 -22.78 -15.41 14.27
C ALA A 82 -23.83 -16.01 13.31
N GLY A 83 -24.20 -15.27 12.26
CA GLY A 83 -24.88 -15.79 11.07
C GLY A 83 -23.92 -16.25 9.98
N GLY A 84 -22.63 -16.27 10.28
CA GLY A 84 -21.51 -16.50 9.41
C GLY A 84 -20.77 -15.21 9.07
N PRO A 85 -19.41 -15.25 9.08
CA PRO A 85 -18.61 -14.09 8.74
C PRO A 85 -18.97 -13.61 7.34
N ASN A 86 -19.56 -12.45 7.26
CA ASN A 86 -19.76 -11.77 6.00
C ASN A 86 -18.41 -11.12 5.62
N ALA A 87 -17.60 -11.86 4.87
CA ALA A 87 -16.29 -11.40 4.41
C ALA A 87 -16.40 -10.07 3.64
N ASP A 88 -17.52 -9.85 2.97
CA ASP A 88 -17.84 -8.60 2.29
C ASP A 88 -17.87 -7.43 3.29
N ASN A 89 -18.67 -7.54 4.35
CA ASN A 89 -18.78 -6.48 5.35
C ASN A 89 -17.43 -6.22 6.04
N LEU A 90 -16.73 -7.25 6.47
CA LEU A 90 -15.43 -7.09 7.14
C LEU A 90 -14.40 -6.45 6.21
N THR A 91 -14.30 -6.93 4.98
CA THR A 91 -13.36 -6.39 4.00
C THR A 91 -13.70 -4.96 3.62
N TRP A 92 -15.00 -4.63 3.50
CA TRP A 92 -15.49 -3.28 3.25
C TRP A 92 -15.15 -2.31 4.38
N GLN A 93 -15.27 -2.74 5.64
CA GLN A 93 -14.89 -1.94 6.80
C GLN A 93 -13.41 -1.61 6.78
N ILE A 94 -12.57 -2.62 6.53
CA ILE A 94 -11.12 -2.45 6.47
C ILE A 94 -10.71 -1.58 5.29
N TYR A 95 -11.40 -1.71 4.15
CA TYR A 95 -11.22 -0.78 3.04
C TYR A 95 -11.56 0.65 3.46
N GLY A 96 -12.71 0.86 4.10
CA GLY A 96 -13.13 2.17 4.59
C GLY A 96 -12.15 2.78 5.57
N GLU A 97 -11.61 1.99 6.51
CA GLU A 97 -10.53 2.41 7.40
C GLU A 97 -9.27 2.80 6.63
N SER A 98 -8.87 1.97 5.68
CA SER A 98 -7.62 2.15 4.91
C SER A 98 -7.66 3.40 4.03
N VAL A 99 -8.85 3.75 3.52
CA VAL A 99 -9.03 4.95 2.67
C VAL A 99 -9.18 6.22 3.50
N LYS A 100 -9.85 6.14 4.66
CA LYS A 100 -10.24 7.34 5.43
C LYS A 100 -9.31 7.64 6.61
N HIS A 101 -8.80 6.63 7.29
CA HIS A 101 -8.21 6.79 8.62
C HIS A 101 -6.80 6.19 8.79
N VAL A 102 -6.47 5.09 8.14
CA VAL A 102 -5.19 4.37 8.38
C VAL A 102 -4.01 4.94 7.59
N GLN A 103 -4.00 6.16 7.27
CA GLN A 103 -3.13 6.86 6.33
C GLN A 103 -3.72 6.78 4.92
N LYS A 104 -4.24 7.89 4.49
CA LYS A 104 -4.55 8.21 3.11
C LYS A 104 -3.38 7.76 2.21
N PHE A 105 -3.32 6.44 1.95
CA PHE A 105 -2.24 5.89 1.16
C PHE A 105 -2.46 6.34 -0.29
N GLU A 106 -1.60 7.21 -0.73
CA GLU A 106 -1.55 7.67 -2.11
C GLU A 106 -0.61 6.77 -2.91
N ASN A 107 -0.95 6.52 -4.17
CA ASN A 107 -0.10 5.74 -5.04
C ASN A 107 1.25 6.45 -5.23
N PRO A 108 2.38 5.86 -4.80
CA PRO A 108 3.68 6.51 -4.89
C PRO A 108 4.25 6.57 -6.31
N TYR A 109 3.64 5.85 -7.26
CA TYR A 109 4.06 5.83 -8.66
C TYR A 109 3.27 6.81 -9.53
N ASP A 110 1.97 6.96 -9.23
CA ASP A 110 1.07 7.79 -10.02
C ASP A 110 0.01 8.44 -9.12
N LYS A 111 0.04 9.77 -9.03
CA LYS A 111 -0.90 10.55 -8.22
C LYS A 111 -2.33 10.54 -8.75
N ASN A 112 -2.53 10.19 -10.02
CA ASN A 112 -3.85 10.11 -10.63
C ASN A 112 -4.52 8.76 -10.37
N THR A 113 -3.75 7.75 -9.96
CA THR A 113 -4.25 6.44 -9.60
C THR A 113 -4.44 6.34 -8.09
N LYS A 114 -5.60 5.88 -7.64
CA LYS A 114 -5.85 5.65 -6.21
C LYS A 114 -4.84 4.65 -5.65
N GLY A 115 -4.33 4.92 -4.46
CA GLY A 115 -3.42 4.00 -3.77
C GLY A 115 -4.12 2.73 -3.31
N ILE A 116 -5.40 2.84 -2.90
CA ILE A 116 -6.21 1.69 -2.48
C ILE A 116 -7.53 1.71 -3.24
N GLU A 117 -7.97 0.55 -3.71
CA GLU A 117 -9.22 0.36 -4.43
C GLU A 117 -9.98 -0.88 -3.96
N TRP A 118 -11.27 -0.90 -4.27
CA TRP A 118 -12.19 -1.97 -3.95
C TRP A 118 -12.57 -2.77 -5.20
N SER A 119 -12.58 -4.10 -5.08
CA SER A 119 -13.06 -5.00 -6.12
C SER A 119 -14.26 -5.77 -5.63
N ASN A 120 -15.41 -5.49 -6.22
CA ASN A 120 -16.66 -6.11 -5.82
C ASN A 120 -16.80 -7.52 -6.40
N GLY A 121 -16.97 -8.51 -5.53
CA GLY A 121 -17.32 -9.88 -5.92
C GLY A 121 -16.22 -10.68 -6.62
N THR A 122 -14.97 -10.19 -6.63
CA THR A 122 -13.85 -10.89 -7.27
C THR A 122 -12.70 -11.13 -6.31
N CYS A 123 -12.36 -12.41 -6.11
CA CYS A 123 -11.21 -12.84 -5.34
C CYS A 123 -10.52 -14.02 -6.07
N PRO A 124 -9.28 -13.91 -6.51
CA PRO A 124 -8.40 -12.74 -6.36
C PRO A 124 -8.84 -11.55 -7.22
N PRO A 125 -8.58 -10.31 -6.79
CA PRO A 125 -8.90 -9.13 -7.59
C PRO A 125 -8.03 -9.06 -8.84
N PRO A 126 -8.41 -8.25 -9.85
CA PRO A 126 -7.62 -8.03 -11.05
C PRO A 126 -6.22 -7.51 -10.71
N ASN A 127 -5.31 -7.57 -11.67
CA ASN A 127 -3.95 -7.06 -11.48
C ASN A 127 -3.97 -5.53 -11.34
N PRO A 128 -3.58 -4.98 -10.18
CA PRO A 128 -3.53 -3.55 -9.99
C PRO A 128 -2.38 -2.90 -10.77
N PRO A 129 -2.52 -1.62 -11.14
CA PRO A 129 -1.39 -0.80 -11.57
C PRO A 129 -0.32 -0.70 -10.48
N LYS A 130 0.90 -0.29 -10.84
CA LYS A 130 2.00 -0.12 -9.87
C LYS A 130 1.60 0.86 -8.76
N GLY A 131 1.94 0.48 -7.55
CA GLY A 131 1.65 1.27 -6.36
C GLY A 131 0.23 1.18 -5.85
N GLN A 132 -0.66 0.44 -6.52
CA GLN A 132 -2.04 0.27 -6.09
C GLN A 132 -2.22 -1.04 -5.30
N ILE A 133 -3.09 -0.99 -4.32
CA ILE A 133 -3.56 -2.12 -3.53
C ILE A 133 -5.05 -2.28 -3.78
N ILE A 134 -5.50 -3.48 -4.11
CA ILE A 134 -6.92 -3.79 -4.28
C ILE A 134 -7.34 -4.77 -3.19
N LEU A 135 -8.42 -4.43 -2.49
CA LEU A 135 -9.12 -5.33 -1.60
C LEU A 135 -10.34 -5.87 -2.31
N GLY A 136 -10.64 -7.14 -2.09
CA GLY A 136 -11.82 -7.77 -2.66
C GLY A 136 -12.37 -8.85 -1.74
N TYR A 137 -13.57 -9.30 -2.05
CA TYR A 137 -14.18 -10.47 -1.44
C TYR A 137 -14.68 -11.42 -2.52
N GLY A 138 -14.90 -12.67 -2.17
CA GLY A 138 -15.36 -13.68 -3.11
C GLY A 138 -16.00 -14.88 -2.41
N TYR A 139 -16.37 -15.85 -3.23
CA TYR A 139 -17.01 -17.10 -2.81
C TYR A 139 -16.16 -18.26 -3.31
N LYS A 140 -15.71 -19.14 -2.43
CA LYS A 140 -14.87 -20.27 -2.82
C LYS A 140 -15.47 -21.61 -2.45
N ASN A 141 -16.11 -21.72 -1.30
CA ASN A 141 -16.68 -22.95 -0.79
C ASN A 141 -18.06 -22.69 -0.24
N ASN A 142 -18.93 -23.72 -0.30
CA ASN A 142 -20.28 -23.60 0.27
C ASN A 142 -20.24 -23.99 1.76
N CYS A 143 -19.60 -23.15 2.58
CA CYS A 143 -19.55 -23.37 4.03
C CYS A 143 -20.68 -22.64 4.80
N GLY A 144 -21.73 -22.26 4.11
CA GLY A 144 -22.90 -21.61 4.71
C GLY A 144 -22.76 -20.11 4.93
N PHE A 145 -21.61 -19.52 4.59
CA PHE A 145 -21.34 -18.09 4.79
C PHE A 145 -21.37 -17.33 3.47
N PRO A 146 -22.15 -16.28 3.34
CA PRO A 146 -22.11 -15.41 2.17
C PRO A 146 -20.79 -14.62 2.15
N GLY A 147 -20.04 -14.71 1.03
CA GLY A 147 -18.77 -14.02 0.90
C GLY A 147 -17.70 -14.56 1.86
N ASN A 148 -17.29 -15.80 1.65
CA ASN A 148 -16.43 -16.52 2.60
C ASN A 148 -14.92 -16.33 2.39
N ILE A 149 -14.52 -15.44 1.49
CA ILE A 149 -13.11 -15.13 1.22
C ILE A 149 -12.93 -13.62 1.16
N SER A 150 -11.95 -13.12 1.93
CA SER A 150 -11.37 -11.81 1.72
C SER A 150 -10.03 -11.95 1.01
N CYS A 151 -9.69 -11.04 0.14
CA CYS A 151 -8.40 -11.03 -0.52
C CYS A 151 -7.83 -9.62 -0.66
N ILE A 152 -6.52 -9.57 -0.69
CA ILE A 152 -5.76 -8.36 -0.91
C ILE A 152 -4.71 -8.63 -1.99
N LYS A 153 -4.54 -7.72 -2.92
CA LYS A 153 -3.52 -7.78 -3.95
C LYS A 153 -2.89 -6.42 -4.16
N ALA A 154 -1.58 -6.40 -4.28
CA ALA A 154 -0.82 -5.18 -4.55
C ALA A 154 0.17 -5.38 -5.67
N ASN A 155 0.45 -4.33 -6.42
CA ASN A 155 1.56 -4.29 -7.35
C ASN A 155 2.65 -3.36 -6.78
N ILE A 156 3.68 -3.95 -6.23
CA ILE A 156 4.78 -3.20 -5.62
C ILE A 156 5.82 -2.74 -6.65
N GLY A 157 5.84 -3.33 -7.85
CA GLY A 157 6.89 -3.14 -8.83
C GLY A 157 8.26 -3.68 -8.37
N ASP A 158 9.26 -3.59 -9.24
CA ASP A 158 10.66 -3.84 -8.91
C ASP A 158 11.56 -2.65 -9.31
N ASN A 159 12.86 -2.77 -9.05
CA ASN A 159 13.85 -1.75 -9.40
C ASN A 159 14.05 -1.61 -10.92
N ASP A 160 13.73 -2.65 -11.70
CA ASP A 160 13.88 -2.67 -13.16
C ASP A 160 12.63 -2.14 -13.87
N GLY A 161 11.58 -1.85 -13.11
CA GLY A 161 10.34 -1.30 -13.63
C GLY A 161 9.29 -2.35 -14.01
N ASN A 162 9.49 -3.63 -13.68
CA ASN A 162 8.51 -4.68 -13.90
C ASN A 162 7.39 -4.67 -12.87
N ASN A 163 6.32 -5.40 -13.17
CA ASN A 163 5.23 -5.62 -12.22
C ASN A 163 5.58 -6.78 -11.29
N VAL A 164 5.47 -6.54 -9.98
CA VAL A 164 5.61 -7.55 -8.94
C VAL A 164 4.37 -7.53 -8.06
N TYR A 165 3.67 -8.65 -8.02
CA TYR A 165 2.40 -8.75 -7.30
C TYR A 165 2.57 -9.48 -5.97
N LEU A 166 2.06 -8.86 -4.90
CA LEU A 166 1.78 -9.51 -3.63
C LEU A 166 0.29 -9.86 -3.61
N SER A 167 -0.05 -11.06 -3.12
CA SER A 167 -1.45 -11.48 -3.01
C SER A 167 -1.63 -12.36 -1.78
N LYS A 168 -2.75 -12.18 -1.08
CA LYS A 168 -3.16 -12.99 0.06
C LYS A 168 -4.66 -13.22 0.03
N GLU A 169 -5.07 -14.45 0.30
CA GLU A 169 -6.47 -14.84 0.51
C GLU A 169 -6.67 -15.24 1.97
N PHE A 170 -7.80 -14.84 2.54
CA PHE A 170 -8.27 -15.22 3.86
C PHE A 170 -9.56 -16.00 3.69
N ASP A 171 -9.51 -17.30 3.90
CA ASP A 171 -10.62 -18.22 3.74
C ASP A 171 -11.28 -18.42 5.12
N PHE A 172 -12.46 -17.84 5.30
CA PHE A 172 -13.19 -17.87 6.55
C PHE A 172 -13.73 -19.27 6.92
N CYS A 173 -13.77 -20.19 5.95
CA CYS A 173 -14.17 -21.57 6.21
C CYS A 173 -13.06 -22.41 6.87
N LYS A 174 -11.86 -21.86 6.98
CA LYS A 174 -10.67 -22.53 7.53
C LYS A 174 -10.29 -22.06 8.93
N PHE A 175 -11.01 -21.10 9.45
CA PHE A 175 -10.84 -20.58 10.80
C PHE A 175 -11.97 -21.15 11.72
#